data_d1697d983f685c4766defc12250ec3cb
#
_entry.id   d1697d983f685c4766defc12250ec3cb
#
_cell.length_a   1.000
_cell.length_b   1.000
_cell.length_c   1.000
_cell.angle_alpha   90.00
_cell.angle_beta   90.00
_cell.angle_gamma   90.00
#
_symmetry.space_group_name_H-M   'P 1'
#
loop_
_entity.id
_entity.type
_entity.pdbx_description
1 polymer ?
#
loop_
_entity_poly.entity_id
_entity_poly.type
_entity_poly.pdbx_seq_one_letter_code
_entity_poly.pdbx_strand_id
1 'polypeptide(L)'
;MKKILSGFLLVLMFALVQAPTAVAWTSVTHDDIVDEVYYALPTDAQHNLSLEIMRSASDDPDFKFFDYRYHSYPASYGKADYWLDQGELAYKNGDYNQASYSFGVASHYISDSFDAPHCVGGTTGYHTLYEIQATALYPHITFKSGNLKSLMASGYNKGGYSWYSWMTSRDSSYVQDDLNRATSACYVAINKRI
;
A
#
# COMPACT_ATOMS: atom_id res chain seq x y z
N MET A 1 -37.76 -18.50 32.00
CA MET A 1 -37.02 -19.06 30.83
C MET A 1 -36.98 -18.15 29.59
N LYS A 2 -37.93 -17.27 29.31
CA LYS A 2 -37.94 -16.37 28.12
C LYS A 2 -36.90 -15.23 28.14
N LYS A 3 -36.43 -14.80 29.31
CA LYS A 3 -35.44 -13.69 29.43
C LYS A 3 -33.99 -14.07 29.18
N ILE A 4 -33.63 -15.35 29.32
CA ILE A 4 -32.27 -15.86 29.11
C ILE A 4 -31.98 -16.05 27.60
N LEU A 5 -33.02 -16.39 26.82
CA LEU A 5 -32.91 -16.58 25.38
C LEU A 5 -32.63 -15.27 24.61
N SER A 6 -33.19 -14.14 25.09
CA SER A 6 -32.97 -12.80 24.50
C SER A 6 -31.56 -12.30 24.70
N GLY A 7 -30.92 -12.59 25.83
CA GLY A 7 -29.53 -12.19 26.11
C GLY A 7 -28.53 -12.95 25.26
N PHE A 8 -28.79 -14.23 25.00
CA PHE A 8 -27.92 -15.07 24.17
C PHE A 8 -27.95 -14.69 22.69
N LEU A 9 -29.14 -14.26 22.20
CA LEU A 9 -29.30 -13.80 20.82
C LEU A 9 -28.57 -12.47 20.56
N LEU A 10 -28.56 -11.56 21.57
CA LEU A 10 -27.88 -10.27 21.47
C LEU A 10 -26.37 -10.42 21.46
N VAL A 11 -25.81 -11.34 22.25
CA VAL A 11 -24.36 -11.64 22.27
C VAL A 11 -23.92 -12.33 20.97
N LEU A 12 -24.78 -13.19 20.40
CA LEU A 12 -24.48 -13.83 19.11
C LEU A 12 -24.50 -12.84 17.93
N MET A 13 -25.37 -11.82 17.97
CA MET A 13 -25.38 -10.75 16.95
C MET A 13 -24.15 -9.85 17.03
N PHE A 14 -23.61 -9.59 18.23
CA PHE A 14 -22.36 -8.80 18.36
C PHE A 14 -21.10 -9.56 17.92
N ALA A 15 -21.11 -10.89 17.96
CA ALA A 15 -19.99 -11.71 17.51
C ALA A 15 -19.92 -11.85 15.97
N LEU A 16 -20.96 -11.45 15.23
CA LEU A 16 -21.00 -11.57 13.76
C LEU A 16 -20.56 -10.30 13.00
N VAL A 17 -20.12 -9.24 13.69
CA VAL A 17 -19.80 -7.95 13.06
C VAL A 17 -18.31 -7.61 13.09
N GLN A 18 -17.46 -8.60 13.33
CA GLN A 18 -16.01 -8.45 13.18
C GLN A 18 -15.54 -9.33 12.02
N ALA A 19 -15.99 -9.01 10.80
CA ALA A 19 -15.16 -9.36 9.65
C ALA A 19 -13.86 -8.53 9.80
N PRO A 20 -12.67 -9.12 9.85
CA PRO A 20 -11.47 -8.33 9.76
C PRO A 20 -11.57 -7.55 8.45
N THR A 21 -11.58 -6.24 8.53
CA THR A 21 -11.34 -5.40 7.36
C THR A 21 -9.99 -5.83 6.84
N ALA A 22 -9.96 -6.37 5.64
CA ALA A 22 -8.70 -6.67 4.98
C ALA A 22 -7.98 -5.32 4.83
N VAL A 23 -6.95 -5.14 5.62
CA VAL A 23 -6.00 -4.03 5.51
C VAL A 23 -5.07 -4.43 4.37
N ALA A 24 -4.63 -3.50 3.55
CA ALA A 24 -3.63 -3.69 2.50
C ALA A 24 -2.28 -4.19 3.05
N TRP A 25 -1.17 -3.98 2.36
CA TRP A 25 0.15 -4.28 2.94
C TRP A 25 0.21 -3.85 4.41
N THR A 26 0.83 -4.64 5.27
CA THR A 26 0.96 -4.25 6.68
C THR A 26 1.78 -2.96 6.82
N SER A 27 1.62 -2.22 7.93
CA SER A 27 2.42 -1.01 8.22
C SER A 27 3.93 -1.28 8.08
N VAL A 28 4.40 -2.45 8.53
CA VAL A 28 5.82 -2.83 8.36
C VAL A 28 6.22 -2.88 6.90
N THR A 29 5.37 -3.42 6.04
CA THR A 29 5.65 -3.50 4.60
C THR A 29 5.61 -2.13 3.94
N HIS A 30 4.67 -1.25 4.33
CA HIS A 30 4.64 0.14 3.85
C HIS A 30 5.89 0.91 4.27
N ASP A 31 6.34 0.74 5.51
CA ASP A 31 7.58 1.35 6.02
C ASP A 31 8.80 0.88 5.21
N ASP A 32 8.93 -0.42 4.97
CA ASP A 32 10.05 -0.98 4.20
C ASP A 32 10.05 -0.48 2.74
N ILE A 33 8.88 -0.33 2.11
CA ILE A 33 8.75 0.28 0.78
C ILE A 33 9.21 1.74 0.80
N VAL A 34 8.77 2.51 1.78
CA VAL A 34 9.15 3.93 1.94
C VAL A 34 10.65 4.06 2.17
N ASP A 35 11.25 3.18 2.97
CA ASP A 35 12.69 3.16 3.23
C ASP A 35 13.50 2.96 1.96
N GLU A 36 13.20 1.90 1.23
CA GLU A 36 13.91 1.59 -0.02
C GLU A 36 13.78 2.72 -1.04
N VAL A 37 12.58 3.32 -1.13
CA VAL A 37 12.36 4.49 -1.99
C VAL A 37 13.20 5.67 -1.53
N TYR A 38 13.14 6.04 -0.24
CA TYR A 38 13.84 7.20 0.31
C TYR A 38 15.36 7.10 0.10
N TYR A 39 15.96 5.95 0.43
CA TYR A 39 17.40 5.77 0.28
C TYR A 39 17.87 5.70 -1.17
N ALA A 40 16.97 5.43 -2.11
CA ALA A 40 17.25 5.46 -3.54
C ALA A 40 17.08 6.85 -4.19
N LEU A 41 16.42 7.81 -3.52
CA LEU A 41 16.29 9.18 -4.01
C LEU A 41 17.65 9.88 -4.09
N PRO A 42 17.78 10.96 -4.91
CA PRO A 42 18.97 11.81 -4.91
C PRO A 42 19.30 12.34 -3.51
N THR A 43 20.59 12.49 -3.22
CA THR A 43 21.07 12.92 -1.89
C THR A 43 20.45 14.24 -1.43
N ASP A 44 20.27 15.20 -2.34
CA ASP A 44 19.63 16.47 -2.01
C ASP A 44 18.17 16.30 -1.59
N ALA A 45 17.46 15.36 -2.21
CA ALA A 45 16.09 15.02 -1.81
C ALA A 45 16.05 14.34 -0.43
N GLN A 46 17.01 13.44 -0.15
CA GLN A 46 17.13 12.82 1.16
C GLN A 46 17.43 13.84 2.28
N HIS A 47 18.19 14.90 1.99
CA HIS A 47 18.44 15.97 2.95
C HIS A 47 17.22 16.86 3.21
N ASN A 48 16.36 17.00 2.22
CA ASN A 48 15.18 17.85 2.30
C ASN A 48 13.97 17.11 2.90
N LEU A 49 13.76 15.84 2.51
CA LEU A 49 12.62 15.05 2.97
C LEU A 49 12.89 14.39 4.32
N SER A 50 11.83 14.13 5.06
CA SER A 50 11.89 13.40 6.34
C SER A 50 11.38 11.97 6.15
N LEU A 51 12.26 10.98 6.32
CA LEU A 51 11.91 9.58 6.29
C LEU A 51 10.85 9.22 7.33
N GLU A 52 10.98 9.76 8.57
CA GLU A 52 10.03 9.51 9.64
C GLU A 52 8.61 9.99 9.28
N ILE A 53 8.49 11.17 8.68
CA ILE A 53 7.20 11.70 8.23
C ILE A 53 6.65 10.84 7.08
N MET A 54 7.48 10.42 6.13
CA MET A 54 7.04 9.58 5.01
C MET A 54 6.51 8.24 5.49
N ARG A 55 7.20 7.56 6.44
CA ARG A 55 6.75 6.32 7.05
C ARG A 55 5.40 6.50 7.75
N SER A 56 5.34 7.42 8.71
CA SER A 56 4.10 7.67 9.45
C SER A 56 2.92 8.01 8.54
N ALA A 57 3.16 8.74 7.46
CA ALA A 57 2.13 9.13 6.51
C ALA A 57 1.69 7.99 5.58
N SER A 58 2.55 6.99 5.36
CA SER A 58 2.18 5.83 4.54
C SER A 58 1.09 4.96 5.18
N ASP A 59 0.91 5.06 6.49
CA ASP A 59 -0.16 4.37 7.23
C ASP A 59 -1.49 5.14 7.28
N ASP A 60 -1.47 6.44 7.01
CA ASP A 60 -2.65 7.31 7.18
C ASP A 60 -3.89 6.89 6.36
N PRO A 61 -3.78 6.36 5.13
CA PRO A 61 -4.95 5.88 4.40
C PRO A 61 -5.75 4.81 5.13
N ASP A 62 -5.08 3.91 5.85
CA ASP A 62 -5.70 2.85 6.64
C ASP A 62 -6.24 3.34 7.99
N PHE A 63 -5.39 4.05 8.75
CA PHE A 63 -5.64 4.31 10.16
C PHE A 63 -6.24 5.68 10.45
N LYS A 64 -6.17 6.61 9.50
CA LYS A 64 -6.65 7.97 9.67
C LYS A 64 -7.75 8.35 8.69
N PHE A 65 -7.62 7.94 7.41
CA PHE A 65 -8.62 8.25 6.40
C PHE A 65 -9.67 7.15 6.24
N PHE A 66 -9.33 5.90 6.62
CA PHE A 66 -10.18 4.73 6.45
C PHE A 66 -10.64 4.57 5.00
N ASP A 67 -9.71 4.75 4.06
CA ASP A 67 -9.96 4.92 2.62
C ASP A 67 -9.95 3.59 1.85
N TYR A 68 -10.34 2.48 2.48
CA TYR A 68 -10.23 1.09 2.00
C TYR A 68 -10.71 0.86 0.56
N ARG A 69 -11.67 1.66 0.07
CA ARG A 69 -12.17 1.56 -1.31
C ARG A 69 -11.17 2.03 -2.38
N TYR A 70 -10.07 2.69 -1.96
CA TYR A 70 -9.05 3.23 -2.86
C TYR A 70 -7.73 2.46 -2.83
N HIS A 71 -7.71 1.25 -2.24
CA HIS A 71 -6.52 0.41 -2.16
C HIS A 71 -6.26 -0.39 -3.46
N SER A 72 -7.14 -0.32 -4.43
CA SER A 72 -7.06 -1.07 -5.68
C SER A 72 -7.14 -0.15 -6.89
N TYR A 73 -6.35 -0.45 -7.93
CA TYR A 73 -6.50 0.19 -9.22
C TYR A 73 -7.87 -0.19 -9.86
N PRO A 74 -8.59 0.74 -10.54
CA PRO A 74 -8.14 2.09 -10.92
C PRO A 74 -8.41 3.19 -9.88
N ALA A 75 -9.12 2.92 -8.80
CA ALA A 75 -9.53 3.95 -7.85
C ALA A 75 -8.35 4.58 -7.09
N SER A 76 -7.34 3.77 -6.74
CA SER A 76 -6.11 4.21 -6.07
C SER A 76 -5.29 5.21 -6.89
N TYR A 77 -5.29 5.11 -8.23
CA TYR A 77 -4.53 6.02 -9.08
C TYR A 77 -4.89 7.49 -8.87
N GLY A 78 -6.18 7.81 -8.78
CA GLY A 78 -6.61 9.19 -8.57
C GLY A 78 -6.16 9.76 -7.22
N LYS A 79 -6.11 8.93 -6.19
CA LYS A 79 -5.59 9.31 -4.87
C LYS A 79 -4.08 9.50 -4.90
N ALA A 80 -3.35 8.54 -5.47
CA ALA A 80 -1.91 8.63 -5.62
C ALA A 80 -1.49 9.89 -6.38
N ASP A 81 -2.11 10.16 -7.53
CA ASP A 81 -1.80 11.31 -8.37
C ASP A 81 -2.06 12.64 -7.63
N TYR A 82 -3.21 12.73 -6.93
CA TYR A 82 -3.52 13.90 -6.09
C TYR A 82 -2.44 14.15 -5.02
N TRP A 83 -2.05 13.12 -4.26
CA TRP A 83 -1.04 13.28 -3.21
C TRP A 83 0.36 13.54 -3.76
N LEU A 84 0.70 12.99 -4.92
CA LEU A 84 1.95 13.32 -5.62
C LEU A 84 1.97 14.79 -6.04
N ASP A 85 0.87 15.32 -6.56
CA ASP A 85 0.78 16.74 -6.94
C ASP A 85 0.90 17.67 -5.71
N GLN A 86 0.29 17.30 -4.57
CA GLN A 86 0.48 18.04 -3.31
C GLN A 86 1.94 17.98 -2.83
N GLY A 87 2.58 16.83 -2.94
CA GLY A 87 3.99 16.66 -2.58
C GLY A 87 4.92 17.48 -3.46
N GLU A 88 4.71 17.47 -4.78
CA GLU A 88 5.46 18.28 -5.74
C GLU A 88 5.34 19.77 -5.45
N LEU A 89 4.11 20.24 -5.21
CA LEU A 89 3.86 21.65 -4.90
C LEU A 89 4.56 22.07 -3.61
N ALA A 90 4.45 21.27 -2.56
CA ALA A 90 5.10 21.53 -1.28
C ALA A 90 6.64 21.50 -1.41
N TYR A 91 7.19 20.53 -2.14
CA TYR A 91 8.63 20.41 -2.38
C TYR A 91 9.19 21.65 -3.09
N LYS A 92 8.52 22.09 -4.16
CA LYS A 92 8.90 23.29 -4.92
C LYS A 92 8.82 24.58 -4.08
N ASN A 93 7.94 24.62 -3.09
CA ASN A 93 7.80 25.76 -2.18
C ASN A 93 8.76 25.69 -0.97
N GLY A 94 9.56 24.63 -0.84
CA GLY A 94 10.46 24.40 0.30
C GLY A 94 9.74 23.92 1.57
N ASP A 95 8.46 23.55 1.50
CA ASP A 95 7.74 22.92 2.60
C ASP A 95 7.98 21.40 2.58
N TYR A 96 9.18 21.02 3.00
CA TYR A 96 9.66 19.65 2.93
C TYR A 96 8.92 18.70 3.88
N ASN A 97 8.37 19.20 4.98
CA ASN A 97 7.54 18.38 5.87
C ASN A 97 6.22 18.00 5.19
N GLN A 98 5.55 18.96 4.57
CA GLN A 98 4.33 18.68 3.82
C GLN A 98 4.61 17.81 2.58
N ALA A 99 5.75 18.01 1.90
CA ALA A 99 6.17 17.17 0.78
C ALA A 99 6.37 15.72 1.25
N SER A 100 7.10 15.51 2.35
CA SER A 100 7.32 14.19 2.95
C SER A 100 6.02 13.50 3.29
N TYR A 101 5.11 14.22 3.96
CA TYR A 101 3.78 13.72 4.29
C TYR A 101 3.02 13.26 3.04
N SER A 102 2.96 14.13 2.03
CA SER A 102 2.20 13.86 0.81
C SER A 102 2.79 12.68 0.02
N PHE A 103 4.11 12.57 -0.06
CA PHE A 103 4.78 11.44 -0.73
C PHE A 103 4.60 10.13 0.03
N GLY A 104 4.59 10.17 1.37
CA GLY A 104 4.27 9.00 2.20
C GLY A 104 2.85 8.49 1.93
N VAL A 105 1.84 9.38 1.96
CA VAL A 105 0.46 9.01 1.63
C VAL A 105 0.32 8.48 0.20
N ALA A 106 1.02 9.11 -0.76
CA ALA A 106 1.00 8.65 -2.16
C ALA A 106 1.57 7.24 -2.30
N SER A 107 2.65 6.92 -1.57
CA SER A 107 3.29 5.60 -1.64
C SER A 107 2.33 4.48 -1.24
N HIS A 108 1.48 4.69 -0.23
CA HIS A 108 0.44 3.73 0.15
C HIS A 108 -0.49 3.39 -1.03
N TYR A 109 -1.17 4.39 -1.61
CA TYR A 109 -2.11 4.15 -2.70
C TYR A 109 -1.44 3.54 -3.95
N ILE A 110 -0.15 3.84 -4.17
CA ILE A 110 0.60 3.23 -5.26
C ILE A 110 0.87 1.76 -4.94
N SER A 111 1.46 1.46 -3.79
CA SER A 111 1.91 0.11 -3.43
C SER A 111 0.77 -0.88 -3.34
N ASP A 112 -0.38 -0.49 -2.82
CA ASP A 112 -1.56 -1.34 -2.71
C ASP A 112 -2.13 -1.80 -4.04
N SER A 113 -1.91 -1.01 -5.11
CA SER A 113 -2.28 -1.42 -6.47
C SER A 113 -1.50 -2.62 -6.99
N PHE A 114 -0.45 -3.02 -6.29
CA PHE A 114 0.39 -4.17 -6.61
C PHE A 114 0.18 -5.33 -5.63
N ASP A 115 -0.52 -5.10 -4.53
CA ASP A 115 -0.85 -6.16 -3.59
C ASP A 115 -1.83 -7.16 -4.22
N ALA A 116 -1.37 -8.38 -4.42
CA ALA A 116 -2.10 -9.38 -5.20
C ALA A 116 -3.53 -9.64 -4.68
N PRO A 117 -3.80 -9.73 -3.37
CA PRO A 117 -5.15 -9.80 -2.84
C PRO A 117 -6.07 -8.67 -3.31
N HIS A 118 -5.54 -7.46 -3.48
CA HIS A 118 -6.29 -6.29 -3.94
C HIS A 118 -6.55 -6.27 -5.45
N CYS A 119 -5.89 -7.17 -6.18
CA CYS A 119 -5.99 -7.29 -7.63
C CYS A 119 -7.07 -8.28 -8.09
N VAL A 120 -7.77 -8.93 -7.15
CA VAL A 120 -8.81 -9.93 -7.45
C VAL A 120 -10.09 -9.64 -6.68
N GLY A 121 -11.23 -10.04 -7.22
CA GLY A 121 -12.52 -9.91 -6.57
C GLY A 121 -12.73 -10.99 -5.51
N GLY A 122 -12.65 -10.62 -4.23
CA GLY A 122 -12.96 -11.52 -3.12
C GLY A 122 -11.79 -12.46 -2.77
N THR A 123 -11.07 -12.10 -1.73
CA THR A 123 -10.05 -12.92 -1.11
C THR A 123 -10.57 -13.38 0.25
N THR A 124 -10.80 -14.68 0.39
CA THR A 124 -11.18 -15.27 1.69
C THR A 124 -9.91 -15.65 2.43
N GLY A 125 -9.87 -15.46 3.77
CA GLY A 125 -8.93 -16.05 4.74
C GLY A 125 -7.41 -16.06 4.46
N TYR A 126 -7.01 -16.01 3.20
CA TYR A 126 -5.61 -16.03 2.77
C TYR A 126 -5.02 -14.65 2.47
N HIS A 127 -5.83 -13.61 2.45
CA HIS A 127 -5.43 -12.23 2.25
C HIS A 127 -4.32 -11.85 3.25
N THR A 128 -4.65 -11.88 4.51
CA THR A 128 -3.71 -11.58 5.61
C THR A 128 -2.46 -12.47 5.58
N LEU A 129 -2.57 -13.74 5.13
CA LEU A 129 -1.40 -14.60 5.04
C LEU A 129 -0.42 -14.14 3.94
N TYR A 130 -0.93 -13.63 2.81
CA TYR A 130 -0.12 -13.03 1.75
C TYR A 130 0.67 -11.82 2.26
N GLU A 131 -0.02 -10.93 2.95
CA GLU A 131 0.56 -9.70 3.50
C GLU A 131 1.55 -9.98 4.63
N ILE A 132 1.24 -10.93 5.54
CA ILE A 132 2.19 -11.36 6.58
C ILE A 132 3.46 -11.94 5.94
N GLN A 133 3.35 -12.68 4.84
CA GLN A 133 4.53 -13.21 4.16
C GLN A 133 5.43 -12.08 3.62
N ALA A 134 4.86 -10.96 3.19
CA ALA A 134 5.62 -9.79 2.74
C ALA A 134 6.49 -9.18 3.85
N THR A 135 6.06 -9.21 5.10
CA THR A 135 6.83 -8.64 6.23
C THR A 135 8.16 -9.35 6.49
N ALA A 136 8.37 -10.51 5.92
CA ALA A 136 9.63 -11.26 6.01
C ALA A 136 10.51 -11.08 4.76
N LEU A 137 10.10 -10.22 3.81
CA LEU A 137 10.77 -9.99 2.54
C LEU A 137 11.28 -8.54 2.48
N TYR A 138 12.39 -8.34 1.75
CA TYR A 138 12.95 -7.01 1.57
C TYR A 138 12.56 -6.46 0.18
N PRO A 139 11.97 -5.26 0.09
CA PRO A 139 11.65 -4.63 -1.19
C PRO A 139 12.90 -4.20 -1.94
N HIS A 140 12.88 -4.30 -3.27
CA HIS A 140 13.97 -3.85 -4.13
C HIS A 140 13.45 -3.05 -5.32
N ILE A 141 14.16 -1.98 -5.69
CA ILE A 141 13.89 -1.21 -6.91
C ILE A 141 14.46 -1.96 -8.11
N THR A 142 13.58 -2.50 -8.95
CA THR A 142 13.92 -3.29 -10.15
C THR A 142 13.81 -2.50 -11.44
N PHE A 143 13.12 -1.34 -11.45
CA PHE A 143 13.07 -0.39 -12.56
C PHE A 143 12.99 1.06 -12.05
N LYS A 144 13.51 2.01 -12.84
CA LYS A 144 13.62 3.44 -12.45
C LYS A 144 12.92 4.40 -13.41
N SER A 145 12.08 3.90 -14.31
CA SER A 145 11.35 4.73 -15.26
C SER A 145 10.01 4.11 -15.63
N GLY A 146 9.06 4.95 -16.04
CA GLY A 146 7.74 4.51 -16.46
C GLY A 146 6.70 5.63 -16.34
N ASN A 147 5.49 5.36 -16.81
CA ASN A 147 4.31 6.19 -16.57
C ASN A 147 3.52 5.57 -15.41
N LEU A 148 3.24 6.33 -14.36
CA LEU A 148 2.60 5.82 -13.14
C LEU A 148 1.29 5.06 -13.44
N LYS A 149 0.38 5.66 -14.23
CA LYS A 149 -0.89 5.03 -14.56
C LYS A 149 -0.71 3.68 -15.22
N SER A 150 0.24 3.59 -16.17
CA SER A 150 0.55 2.34 -16.86
C SER A 150 1.22 1.32 -15.94
N LEU A 151 2.08 1.77 -15.02
CA LEU A 151 2.72 0.91 -14.03
C LEU A 151 1.68 0.31 -13.08
N MET A 152 0.79 1.14 -12.50
CA MET A 152 -0.28 0.68 -11.61
C MET A 152 -1.24 -0.26 -12.32
N ALA A 153 -1.67 0.05 -13.55
CA ALA A 153 -2.52 -0.84 -14.34
C ALA A 153 -1.85 -2.19 -14.63
N SER A 154 -0.55 -2.18 -14.97
CA SER A 154 0.23 -3.40 -15.19
C SER A 154 0.42 -4.19 -13.88
N GLY A 155 0.67 -3.49 -12.77
CA GLY A 155 0.78 -4.08 -11.43
C GLY A 155 -0.50 -4.81 -11.05
N TYR A 156 -1.63 -4.14 -11.15
CA TYR A 156 -2.94 -4.73 -10.89
C TYR A 156 -3.21 -6.00 -11.72
N ASN A 157 -2.93 -5.96 -13.02
CA ASN A 157 -3.12 -7.13 -13.88
C ASN A 157 -2.18 -8.29 -13.49
N LYS A 158 -0.91 -7.98 -13.18
CA LYS A 158 0.07 -9.00 -12.75
C LYS A 158 -0.25 -9.55 -11.36
N GLY A 159 -0.71 -8.70 -10.43
CA GLY A 159 -1.13 -9.12 -9.09
C GLY A 159 -2.24 -10.17 -9.14
N GLY A 160 -3.17 -10.06 -10.09
CA GLY A 160 -4.17 -11.10 -10.31
C GLY A 160 -3.55 -12.47 -10.63
N TYR A 161 -2.50 -12.52 -11.48
CA TYR A 161 -1.75 -13.77 -11.75
C TYR A 161 -0.94 -14.22 -10.55
N SER A 162 -0.27 -13.30 -9.86
CA SER A 162 0.49 -13.60 -8.63
C SER A 162 -0.40 -14.25 -7.60
N TRP A 163 -1.60 -13.74 -7.38
CA TRP A 163 -2.57 -14.29 -6.43
C TRP A 163 -2.89 -15.76 -6.71
N TYR A 164 -3.33 -16.08 -7.93
CA TYR A 164 -3.69 -17.46 -8.28
C TYR A 164 -2.51 -18.43 -8.21
N SER A 165 -1.33 -17.99 -8.63
CA SER A 165 -0.11 -18.79 -8.57
C SER A 165 0.33 -19.03 -7.13
N TRP A 166 0.32 -17.98 -6.31
CA TRP A 166 0.62 -18.07 -4.89
C TRP A 166 -0.41 -18.93 -4.15
N MET A 167 -1.71 -18.81 -4.46
CA MET A 167 -2.74 -19.66 -3.86
C MET A 167 -2.48 -21.15 -4.07
N THR A 168 -1.83 -21.51 -5.16
CA THR A 168 -1.51 -22.91 -5.50
C THR A 168 -0.21 -23.38 -4.84
N SER A 169 0.82 -22.54 -4.85
CA SER A 169 2.19 -22.93 -4.46
C SER A 169 2.61 -22.44 -3.07
N ARG A 170 2.05 -21.33 -2.60
CA ARG A 170 2.52 -20.55 -1.42
C ARG A 170 3.95 -20.04 -1.57
N ASP A 171 4.48 -19.99 -2.79
CA ASP A 171 5.84 -19.54 -3.07
C ASP A 171 5.96 -18.01 -2.85
N SER A 172 6.85 -17.62 -1.96
CA SER A 172 7.10 -16.22 -1.61
C SER A 172 7.69 -15.40 -2.75
N SER A 173 8.18 -16.03 -3.81
CA SER A 173 8.68 -15.31 -4.98
C SER A 173 7.62 -14.43 -5.66
N TYR A 174 6.34 -14.84 -5.63
CA TYR A 174 5.24 -14.03 -6.13
C TYR A 174 5.02 -12.79 -5.28
N VAL A 175 5.08 -12.94 -3.95
CA VAL A 175 4.99 -11.80 -3.01
C VAL A 175 6.16 -10.85 -3.20
N GLN A 176 7.39 -11.38 -3.32
CA GLN A 176 8.60 -10.60 -3.56
C GLN A 176 8.54 -9.81 -4.87
N ASP A 177 8.02 -10.43 -5.94
CA ASP A 177 7.88 -9.76 -7.23
C ASP A 177 6.85 -8.63 -7.19
N ASP A 178 5.72 -8.82 -6.49
CA ASP A 178 4.72 -7.77 -6.32
C ASP A 178 5.27 -6.62 -5.47
N LEU A 179 5.96 -6.93 -4.38
CA LEU A 179 6.62 -5.96 -3.50
C LEU A 179 7.66 -5.13 -4.26
N ASN A 180 8.52 -5.77 -5.06
CA ASN A 180 9.54 -5.09 -5.86
C ASN A 180 8.92 -4.15 -6.93
N ARG A 181 7.82 -4.58 -7.56
CA ARG A 181 7.09 -3.74 -8.52
C ARG A 181 6.44 -2.54 -7.85
N ALA A 182 5.82 -2.74 -6.68
CA ALA A 182 5.22 -1.69 -5.86
C ALA A 182 6.27 -0.62 -5.52
N THR A 183 7.40 -1.03 -4.95
CA THR A 183 8.51 -0.17 -4.54
C THR A 183 9.09 0.61 -5.72
N SER A 184 9.30 -0.09 -6.85
CA SER A 184 9.80 0.56 -8.07
C SER A 184 8.84 1.62 -8.61
N ALA A 185 7.51 1.37 -8.54
CA ALA A 185 6.50 2.33 -8.98
C ALA A 185 6.45 3.55 -8.06
N CYS A 186 6.55 3.37 -6.73
CA CYS A 186 6.66 4.46 -5.77
C CYS A 186 7.90 5.31 -6.03
N TYR A 187 9.08 4.69 -6.22
CA TYR A 187 10.30 5.40 -6.56
C TYR A 187 10.13 6.24 -7.83
N VAL A 188 9.64 5.63 -8.92
CA VAL A 188 9.43 6.34 -10.20
C VAL A 188 8.51 7.54 -10.04
N ALA A 189 7.44 7.38 -9.27
CA ALA A 189 6.44 8.43 -9.06
C ALA A 189 7.02 9.60 -8.27
N ILE A 190 7.67 9.33 -7.14
CA ILE A 190 8.23 10.36 -6.25
C ILE A 190 9.44 11.04 -6.91
N ASN A 191 10.38 10.26 -7.46
CA ASN A 191 11.58 10.82 -8.09
C ASN A 191 11.31 11.74 -9.28
N LYS A 192 10.12 11.69 -9.88
CA LYS A 192 9.70 12.61 -10.94
C LYS A 192 9.15 13.93 -10.43
N ARG A 193 8.86 14.04 -9.14
CA ARG A 193 8.18 15.17 -8.51
C ARG A 193 9.10 16.04 -7.64
N ILE A 194 10.38 15.65 -7.54
CA ILE A 194 11.42 16.34 -6.76
C ILE A 194 12.43 17.03 -7.65
#